data_81bd953f6784117a4667b62e43231ef7
#
_entry.id   81bd953f6784117a4667b62e43231ef7
#
_cell.length_a   1.000
_cell.length_b   1.000
_cell.length_c   1.000
_cell.angle_alpha   90.00
_cell.angle_beta   90.00
_cell.angle_gamma   90.00
#
_symmetry.space_group_name_H-M   'P 1'
#
loop_
_entity.id
_entity.type
_entity.pdbx_description
1 polymer ?
#
loop_
_entity_poly.entity_id
_entity_poly.type
_entity_poly.pdbx_seq_one_letter_code
_entity_poly.pdbx_strand_id
1 'polypeptide(L)'
;ETEIFKKIQISCETGVKQGWLCQNEHGGIKYGRVVKDINGFSVDVVVMTDIVGPHHAHPRGEIDLIMPIEGNAKFDNHAAGWVVYGPGSSHRPTVTGGTAIVLYLLPGGEIDFSRT
;
A
#
# COMPACT_ATOMS: atom_id res chain seq x y z
N GLU A 1 6.10 -9.86 14.86
CA GLU A 1 5.52 -8.55 14.51
C GLU A 1 5.30 -7.74 15.77
N THR A 2 5.41 -6.44 15.62
CA THR A 2 5.27 -5.56 16.74
C THR A 2 3.80 -5.29 17.05
N GLU A 3 3.57 -4.79 18.25
CA GLU A 3 2.23 -4.39 18.67
C GLU A 3 1.68 -3.26 17.81
N ILE A 4 2.55 -2.32 17.40
CA ILE A 4 2.15 -1.23 16.52
C ILE A 4 1.70 -1.76 15.17
N PHE A 5 2.43 -2.72 14.61
CA PHE A 5 2.06 -3.36 13.35
C PHE A 5 0.64 -3.93 13.45
N LYS A 6 0.37 -4.67 14.52
CA LYS A 6 -0.94 -5.31 14.70
C LYS A 6 -2.05 -4.28 14.84
N LYS A 7 -1.80 -3.20 15.54
CA LYS A 7 -2.80 -2.14 15.70
C LYS A 7 -3.13 -1.49 14.36
N ILE A 8 -2.12 -1.21 13.55
CA ILE A 8 -2.33 -0.63 12.22
C ILE A 8 -3.12 -1.61 11.36
N GLN A 9 -2.74 -2.89 11.39
CA GLN A 9 -3.42 -3.91 10.60
C GLN A 9 -4.89 -4.02 10.97
N ILE A 10 -5.20 -4.08 12.26
CA ILE A 10 -6.59 -4.18 12.72
C ILE A 10 -7.39 -2.95 12.30
N SER A 11 -6.81 -1.76 12.44
CA SER A 11 -7.47 -0.52 12.06
C SER A 11 -7.77 -0.50 10.56
N CYS A 12 -6.82 -0.93 9.74
CA CYS A 12 -7.01 -0.96 8.30
C CYS A 12 -8.06 -1.98 7.88
N GLU A 13 -8.02 -3.19 8.46
CA GLU A 13 -9.02 -4.21 8.15
C GLU A 13 -10.42 -3.74 8.54
N THR A 14 -10.54 -3.10 9.71
CA THR A 14 -11.81 -2.57 10.17
C THR A 14 -12.31 -1.48 9.24
N GLY A 15 -11.43 -0.56 8.83
CA GLY A 15 -11.81 0.54 7.94
C GLY A 15 -12.28 0.06 6.58
N VAL A 16 -11.63 -0.97 6.04
CA VAL A 16 -12.05 -1.55 4.76
C VAL A 16 -13.42 -2.20 4.91
N LYS A 17 -13.64 -2.98 5.97
CA LYS A 17 -14.92 -3.64 6.19
C LYS A 17 -16.05 -2.65 6.40
N GLN A 18 -15.78 -1.55 7.10
CA GLN A 18 -16.80 -0.52 7.37
C GLN A 18 -17.01 0.41 6.17
N GLY A 19 -16.16 0.34 5.16
CA GLY A 19 -16.36 1.07 3.92
C GLY A 19 -15.85 2.50 3.91
N TRP A 20 -15.15 2.97 4.96
CA TRP A 20 -14.61 4.32 4.95
C TRP A 20 -13.16 4.35 4.47
N LEU A 21 -12.47 3.21 4.43
CA LEU A 21 -11.12 3.10 3.93
C LEU A 21 -11.16 2.46 2.55
N CYS A 22 -10.31 2.94 1.63
CA CYS A 22 -10.22 2.39 0.27
C CYS A 22 -11.56 2.46 -0.47
N GLN A 23 -12.15 3.66 -0.51
CA GLN A 23 -13.46 3.87 -1.11
C GLN A 23 -13.44 3.87 -2.63
N ASN A 24 -12.26 3.97 -3.23
CA ASN A 24 -12.11 3.97 -4.70
C ASN A 24 -11.71 2.60 -5.17
N GLU A 25 -12.05 2.28 -6.41
CA GLU A 25 -11.65 1.01 -7.01
C GLU A 25 -11.33 1.22 -8.48
N HIS A 26 -10.23 0.60 -8.94
CA HIS A 26 -9.84 0.64 -10.35
C HIS A 26 -9.04 -0.62 -10.66
N GLY A 27 -9.45 -1.33 -11.71
CA GLY A 27 -8.72 -2.51 -12.17
C GLY A 27 -8.59 -3.62 -11.13
N GLY A 28 -9.56 -3.75 -10.23
CA GLY A 28 -9.54 -4.77 -9.19
C GLY A 28 -8.78 -4.37 -7.93
N ILE A 29 -8.26 -3.14 -7.88
CA ILE A 29 -7.53 -2.65 -6.70
C ILE A 29 -8.39 -1.60 -6.00
N LYS A 30 -8.62 -1.79 -4.71
CA LYS A 30 -9.30 -0.80 -3.88
C LYS A 30 -8.24 0.11 -3.28
N TYR A 31 -8.51 1.41 -3.24
CA TYR A 31 -7.51 2.35 -2.78
C TYR A 31 -8.13 3.63 -2.23
N GLY A 32 -7.32 4.37 -1.48
CA GLY A 32 -7.72 5.69 -1.02
C GLY A 32 -6.60 6.38 -0.28
N ARG A 33 -6.59 7.71 -0.37
CA ARG A 33 -5.66 8.53 0.41
C ARG A 33 -6.33 8.89 1.72
N VAL A 34 -5.73 8.44 2.83
CA VAL A 34 -6.28 8.61 4.17
C VAL A 34 -5.91 9.97 4.74
N VAL A 35 -4.64 10.33 4.60
CA VAL A 35 -4.12 11.59 5.10
C VAL A 35 -3.34 12.25 3.97
N LYS A 36 -3.66 13.49 3.68
CA LYS A 36 -3.03 14.22 2.60
C LYS A 36 -1.61 14.63 2.97
N ASP A 37 -1.41 15.03 4.22
CA ASP A 37 -0.10 15.48 4.68
C ASP A 37 -0.01 15.30 6.20
N ILE A 38 0.94 14.47 6.63
CA ILE A 38 1.31 14.37 8.02
C ILE A 38 2.83 14.30 8.08
N ASN A 39 3.43 15.35 8.69
CA ASN A 39 4.88 15.46 8.79
C ASN A 39 5.59 15.32 7.43
N GLY A 40 4.96 15.85 6.38
CA GLY A 40 5.53 15.82 5.04
C GLY A 40 5.24 14.57 4.24
N PHE A 41 4.42 13.64 4.76
CA PHE A 41 4.05 12.41 4.06
C PHE A 41 2.55 12.35 3.84
N SER A 42 2.12 11.75 2.74
CA SER A 42 0.74 11.30 2.65
C SER A 42 0.65 9.87 3.17
N VAL A 43 -0.56 9.46 3.55
CA VAL A 43 -0.86 8.08 3.94
C VAL A 43 -1.90 7.55 2.97
N ASP A 44 -1.51 6.58 2.17
CA ASP A 44 -2.37 5.97 1.18
C ASP A 44 -2.49 4.48 1.50
N VAL A 45 -3.65 3.88 1.21
CA VAL A 45 -3.88 2.47 1.51
C VAL A 45 -4.49 1.80 0.28
N VAL A 46 -4.03 0.60 -0.01
CA VAL A 46 -4.59 -0.22 -1.09
C VAL A 46 -4.90 -1.62 -0.59
N VAL A 47 -5.87 -2.27 -1.22
CA VAL A 47 -6.19 -3.68 -1.00
C VAL A 47 -6.00 -4.38 -2.33
N MET A 48 -5.16 -5.41 -2.34
CA MET A 48 -4.82 -6.13 -3.56
C MET A 48 -4.89 -7.63 -3.32
N THR A 49 -5.46 -8.36 -4.28
CA THR A 49 -5.57 -9.82 -4.24
C THR A 49 -5.01 -10.39 -5.52
N ASP A 50 -3.87 -11.10 -5.44
CA ASP A 50 -3.26 -11.78 -6.59
C ASP A 50 -3.34 -10.92 -7.86
N ILE A 51 -2.73 -9.75 -7.82
CA ILE A 51 -2.87 -8.79 -8.91
C ILE A 51 -1.59 -7.99 -9.09
N VAL A 52 -1.36 -7.57 -10.35
CA VAL A 52 -0.29 -6.66 -10.71
C VAL A 52 -0.90 -5.28 -10.90
N GLY A 53 -0.41 -4.30 -10.15
CA GLY A 53 -0.90 -2.93 -10.28
C GLY A 53 -0.21 -2.16 -11.38
N PRO A 54 -0.65 -0.93 -11.63
CA PRO A 54 -0.06 -0.11 -12.68
C PRO A 54 1.35 0.32 -12.32
N HIS A 55 2.19 0.43 -13.33
CA HIS A 55 3.55 0.92 -13.15
C HIS A 55 3.51 2.34 -12.59
N HIS A 56 4.35 2.61 -11.59
CA HIS A 56 4.51 3.96 -11.09
C HIS A 56 5.94 4.17 -10.58
N ALA A 57 6.32 5.43 -10.50
CA ALA A 57 7.60 5.84 -9.96
C ALA A 57 7.39 6.59 -8.66
N HIS A 58 8.43 6.57 -7.83
CA HIS A 58 8.45 7.27 -6.55
C HIS A 58 9.49 8.38 -6.63
N PRO A 59 9.13 9.60 -7.05
CA PRO A 59 10.13 10.66 -7.20
C PRO A 59 10.93 10.91 -5.93
N ARG A 60 10.29 10.78 -4.77
CA ARG A 60 10.95 11.01 -3.48
C ARG A 60 11.02 9.76 -2.61
N GLY A 61 10.73 8.59 -3.19
CA GLY A 61 10.74 7.35 -2.46
C GLY A 61 9.37 6.96 -1.94
N GLU A 62 9.31 5.80 -1.29
CA GLU A 62 8.06 5.26 -0.76
C GLU A 62 8.41 4.33 0.40
N ILE A 63 7.63 4.39 1.46
CA ILE A 63 7.76 3.48 2.60
C ILE A 63 6.43 2.74 2.70
N ASP A 64 6.48 1.40 2.63
CA ASP A 64 5.27 0.58 2.60
C ASP A 64 5.21 -0.33 3.81
N LEU A 65 4.02 -0.45 4.39
CA LEU A 65 3.73 -1.45 5.40
C LEU A 65 2.87 -2.52 4.77
N ILE A 66 3.38 -3.74 4.71
CA ILE A 66 2.69 -4.87 4.08
C ILE A 66 1.95 -5.66 5.14
N MET A 67 0.63 -5.78 4.97
CA MET A 67 -0.25 -6.45 5.93
C MET A 67 -1.04 -7.54 5.22
N PRO A 68 -0.48 -8.76 5.15
CA PRO A 68 -1.23 -9.89 4.56
C PRO A 68 -2.46 -10.19 5.40
N ILE A 69 -3.61 -10.36 4.75
CA ILE A 69 -4.85 -10.68 5.46
C ILE A 69 -5.47 -11.99 5.04
N GLU A 70 -5.10 -12.55 3.88
CA GLU A 70 -5.56 -13.86 3.44
C GLU A 70 -4.44 -14.58 2.73
N GLY A 71 -4.30 -15.88 3.01
CA GLY A 71 -3.29 -16.70 2.38
C GLY A 71 -1.89 -16.33 2.83
N ASN A 72 -0.91 -16.61 1.99
CA ASN A 72 0.49 -16.24 2.22
C ASN A 72 0.85 -15.06 1.32
N ALA A 73 0.05 -14.01 1.39
CA ALA A 73 0.20 -12.86 0.51
C ALA A 73 1.55 -12.21 0.67
N LYS A 74 2.15 -11.84 -0.46
CA LYS A 74 3.41 -11.09 -0.51
C LYS A 74 3.24 -9.94 -1.46
N PHE A 75 3.90 -8.83 -1.14
CA PHE A 75 3.91 -7.64 -1.98
C PHE A 75 5.31 -7.48 -2.55
N ASP A 76 5.45 -7.54 -3.88
CA ASP A 76 6.75 -7.52 -4.56
C ASP A 76 7.70 -8.55 -3.95
N ASN A 77 7.16 -9.74 -3.64
CA ASN A 77 7.88 -10.85 -3.00
C ASN A 77 8.29 -10.60 -1.56
N HIS A 78 7.79 -9.54 -0.91
CA HIS A 78 8.04 -9.26 0.50
C HIS A 78 6.85 -9.72 1.35
N ALA A 79 7.15 -10.39 2.44
CA ALA A 79 6.15 -10.80 3.42
C ALA A 79 5.78 -9.61 4.32
N ALA A 80 5.02 -9.86 5.38
CA ALA A 80 4.58 -8.82 6.32
C ALA A 80 5.74 -7.97 6.81
N GLY A 81 5.53 -6.68 6.93
CA GLY A 81 6.50 -5.76 7.49
C GLY A 81 6.72 -4.53 6.62
N TRP A 82 7.75 -3.78 6.96
CA TRP A 82 8.09 -2.53 6.29
C TRP A 82 9.06 -2.77 5.14
N VAL A 83 8.82 -2.08 4.03
CA VAL A 83 9.73 -2.08 2.87
C VAL A 83 9.95 -0.65 2.44
N VAL A 84 11.18 -0.29 2.12
CA VAL A 84 11.54 1.06 1.70
C VAL A 84 11.99 1.02 0.23
N TYR A 85 11.41 1.89 -0.57
CA TYR A 85 11.82 2.10 -1.96
C TYR A 85 12.48 3.47 -2.06
N GLY A 86 13.68 3.51 -2.63
CA GLY A 86 14.45 4.74 -2.68
C GLY A 86 13.89 5.76 -3.67
N PRO A 87 14.32 7.04 -3.54
CA PRO A 87 13.89 8.08 -4.47
C PRO A 87 14.27 7.73 -5.91
N GLY A 88 13.35 7.97 -6.83
CA GLY A 88 13.57 7.69 -8.24
C GLY A 88 13.31 6.25 -8.65
N SER A 89 12.95 5.38 -7.70
CA SER A 89 12.64 4.00 -8.03
C SER A 89 11.27 3.89 -8.69
N SER A 90 11.05 2.77 -9.38
CA SER A 90 9.75 2.51 -10.00
C SER A 90 9.48 1.01 -9.98
N HIS A 91 8.21 0.65 -10.05
CA HIS A 91 7.82 -0.76 -10.10
C HIS A 91 6.37 -0.91 -10.55
N ARG A 92 5.97 -2.16 -10.80
CA ARG A 92 4.57 -2.54 -10.88
C ARG A 92 4.25 -3.25 -9.56
N PRO A 93 3.50 -2.60 -8.65
CA PRO A 93 3.21 -3.21 -7.35
C PRO A 93 2.41 -4.50 -7.59
N THR A 94 2.86 -5.58 -6.97
CA THR A 94 2.32 -6.92 -7.25
C THR A 94 2.07 -7.67 -5.96
N VAL A 95 0.83 -8.15 -5.78
CA VAL A 95 0.51 -9.03 -4.66
C VAL A 95 0.29 -10.43 -5.20
N THR A 96 0.94 -11.41 -4.58
CA THR A 96 0.81 -12.83 -4.93
C THR A 96 0.46 -13.61 -3.67
N GLY A 97 -0.19 -14.77 -3.86
CA GLY A 97 -0.43 -15.72 -2.78
C GLY A 97 -1.60 -15.39 -1.86
N GLY A 98 -2.42 -14.41 -2.21
CA GLY A 98 -3.60 -14.07 -1.41
C GLY A 98 -3.91 -12.59 -1.45
N THR A 99 -4.43 -12.07 -0.35
CA THR A 99 -4.84 -10.67 -0.22
C THR A 99 -3.98 -9.95 0.79
N ALA A 100 -3.54 -8.75 0.44
CA ALA A 100 -2.79 -7.89 1.36
C ALA A 100 -3.35 -6.48 1.34
N ILE A 101 -3.28 -5.83 2.49
CA ILE A 101 -3.47 -4.40 2.60
C ILE A 101 -2.07 -3.80 2.66
N VAL A 102 -1.80 -2.77 1.86
CA VAL A 102 -0.51 -2.09 1.87
C VAL A 102 -0.75 -0.62 2.18
N LEU A 103 -0.08 -0.13 3.21
CA LEU A 103 -0.13 1.27 3.60
C LEU A 103 1.13 1.95 3.09
N TYR A 104 0.96 3.00 2.33
CA TYR A 104 2.06 3.75 1.70
C TYR A 104 2.26 5.06 2.42
N LEU A 105 3.52 5.37 2.74
CA LEU A 105 3.93 6.70 3.18
C LEU A 105 4.71 7.31 2.02
N LEU A 106 4.15 8.36 1.44
CA LEU A 106 4.76 9.01 0.28
C LEU A 106 5.23 10.41 0.66
N PRO A 107 6.54 10.68 0.59
CA PRO A 107 7.03 12.04 0.84
C PRO A 107 6.38 13.03 -0.13
N GLY A 108 5.77 14.09 0.40
CA GLY A 108 5.05 15.07 -0.39
C GLY A 108 3.85 14.52 -1.13
N GLY A 109 3.45 13.28 -0.87
CA GLY A 109 2.36 12.64 -1.59
C GLY A 109 2.72 12.34 -3.03
N GLU A 110 4.00 12.30 -3.38
CA GLU A 110 4.43 12.22 -4.77
C GLU A 110 4.49 10.79 -5.28
N ILE A 111 3.70 10.52 -6.29
CA ILE A 111 3.68 9.26 -7.00
C ILE A 111 3.40 9.58 -8.47
N ASP A 112 4.14 8.95 -9.36
CA ASP A 112 4.04 9.21 -10.79
C ASP A 112 3.61 7.95 -11.52
N PHE A 113 2.38 7.94 -12.02
CA PHE A 113 1.83 6.83 -12.78
C PHE A 113 2.17 6.97 -14.26
N SER A 114 3.40 7.29 -14.56
CA SER A 114 3.82 7.48 -15.94
C SER A 114 3.57 6.22 -16.76
N ARG A 115 3.36 6.42 -18.04
CA ARG A 115 3.38 5.31 -18.98
C ARG A 115 4.79 4.76 -19.04
N THR A 116 4.94 3.53 -19.08
CA THR A 116 6.26 2.99 -19.25
C THR A 116 6.76 3.19 -20.65
#